data_03aba3c0adffe5715ff1141f37279806
#
_entry.id   03aba3c0adffe5715ff1141f37279806
#
_cell.length_a   1.000
_cell.length_b   1.000
_cell.length_c   1.000
_cell.angle_alpha   90.00
_cell.angle_beta   90.00
_cell.angle_gamma   90.00
#
_symmetry.space_group_name_H-M   'P 1'
#
loop_
_entity.id
_entity.type
_entity.pdbx_description
1 polymer ?
#
loop_
_entity_poly.entity_id
_entity_poly.type
_entity_poly.pdbx_seq_one_letter_code
_entity_poly.pdbx_strand_id
1 'polypeptide(L)'
;MKKYIVITGASSGIGAAAAKAFAGRGENLILIARRAELLQSLKDEIAQIAPKSDAVIKICDLACSENVLALWDELKSYELKALINNAGFGDYGAVGEQNLDKTEQMLQLNVVALTLLSSLFARDYKYKPAQLINISSAGGYSIVPNAVAYCASKFFVSAFTEGLHRELAQDKEAKMQAKVLAPAATKTEFGFVATDDADYDYDAAFKRYHSSEEMAEFLLALYDSDACVGAVNRDSFEFSLSKPRFDYAGK
;
A
#
# COMPACT_ATOMS: atom_id res chain seq x y z
N MET A 1 -7.95 4.32 -24.86
CA MET A 1 -8.45 4.90 -23.60
C MET A 1 -7.28 5.09 -22.67
N LYS A 2 -7.23 6.16 -21.82
CA LYS A 2 -6.18 6.30 -20.81
C LYS A 2 -6.32 5.20 -19.76
N LYS A 3 -5.20 4.59 -19.37
CA LYS A 3 -5.16 3.64 -18.24
C LYS A 3 -4.56 4.32 -17.02
N TYR A 4 -5.07 3.99 -15.85
CA TYR A 4 -4.71 4.65 -14.61
C TYR A 4 -4.15 3.67 -13.58
N ILE A 5 -3.21 4.14 -12.78
CA ILE A 5 -2.75 3.51 -11.55
C ILE A 5 -3.44 4.22 -10.38
N VAL A 6 -4.17 3.47 -9.58
CA VAL A 6 -4.82 3.97 -8.35
C VAL A 6 -3.85 3.81 -7.19
N ILE A 7 -3.63 4.88 -6.41
CA ILE A 7 -2.78 4.87 -5.22
C ILE A 7 -3.57 5.40 -4.03
N THR A 8 -3.79 4.55 -3.03
CA THR A 8 -4.42 4.96 -1.77
C THR A 8 -3.37 5.47 -0.79
N GLY A 9 -3.75 6.39 0.10
CA GLY A 9 -2.80 7.04 1.01
C GLY A 9 -1.76 7.90 0.29
N ALA A 10 -2.16 8.51 -0.84
CA ALA A 10 -1.25 9.25 -1.72
C ALA A 10 -0.82 10.62 -1.16
N SER A 11 -1.40 11.10 -0.05
CA SER A 11 -1.13 12.45 0.47
C SER A 11 0.23 12.64 1.14
N SER A 12 0.97 11.57 1.44
CA SER A 12 2.29 11.64 2.08
C SER A 12 3.09 10.33 1.95
N GLY A 13 4.33 10.35 2.42
CA GLY A 13 5.18 9.19 2.57
C GLY A 13 5.34 8.37 1.29
N ILE A 14 5.29 7.05 1.43
CA ILE A 14 5.49 6.10 0.31
C ILE A 14 4.48 6.34 -0.81
N GLY A 15 3.22 6.64 -0.48
CA GLY A 15 2.17 6.86 -1.49
C GLY A 15 2.43 8.08 -2.36
N ALA A 16 2.88 9.21 -1.79
CA ALA A 16 3.23 10.41 -2.52
C ALA A 16 4.50 10.22 -3.37
N ALA A 17 5.52 9.58 -2.81
CA ALA A 17 6.75 9.26 -3.55
C ALA A 17 6.46 8.30 -4.73
N ALA A 18 5.65 7.25 -4.50
CA ALA A 18 5.22 6.34 -5.56
C ALA A 18 4.44 7.07 -6.66
N ALA A 19 3.54 7.99 -6.30
CA ALA A 19 2.80 8.78 -7.28
C ALA A 19 3.76 9.58 -8.19
N LYS A 20 4.75 10.26 -7.61
CA LYS A 20 5.76 10.98 -8.39
C LYS A 20 6.59 10.04 -9.27
N ALA A 21 6.99 8.90 -8.75
CA ALA A 21 7.80 7.93 -9.48
C ALA A 21 7.04 7.32 -10.69
N PHE A 22 5.77 6.95 -10.51
CA PHE A 22 4.93 6.46 -11.61
C PHE A 22 4.61 7.57 -12.63
N ALA A 23 4.32 8.80 -12.17
CA ALA A 23 4.11 9.95 -13.06
C ALA A 23 5.35 10.23 -13.92
N GLY A 24 6.55 10.16 -13.35
CA GLY A 24 7.82 10.29 -14.06
C GLY A 24 8.01 9.25 -15.18
N ARG A 25 7.34 8.11 -15.10
CA ARG A 25 7.27 7.10 -16.17
C ARG A 25 6.16 7.35 -17.20
N GLY A 26 5.41 8.47 -17.06
CA GLY A 26 4.30 8.82 -17.94
C GLY A 26 2.99 8.09 -17.65
N GLU A 27 2.86 7.47 -16.48
CA GLU A 27 1.62 6.81 -16.06
C GLU A 27 0.58 7.84 -15.60
N ASN A 28 -0.70 7.59 -15.91
CA ASN A 28 -1.80 8.38 -15.36
C ASN A 28 -2.20 7.83 -13.99
N LEU A 29 -2.62 8.70 -13.08
CA LEU A 29 -2.81 8.39 -11.69
C LEU A 29 -4.20 8.77 -11.19
N ILE A 30 -4.74 7.96 -10.25
CA ILE A 30 -5.85 8.34 -9.40
C ILE A 30 -5.31 8.32 -7.95
N LEU A 31 -5.25 9.50 -7.35
CA LEU A 31 -4.67 9.75 -6.04
C LEU A 31 -5.80 9.80 -5.00
N ILE A 32 -5.76 8.89 -4.02
CA ILE A 32 -6.82 8.75 -3.01
C ILE A 32 -6.26 9.00 -1.63
N ALA A 33 -6.83 9.96 -0.90
CA ALA A 33 -6.57 10.21 0.52
C ALA A 33 -7.67 11.12 1.12
N ARG A 34 -7.56 11.39 2.43
CA ARG A 34 -8.49 12.29 3.13
C ARG A 34 -8.11 13.77 3.00
N ARG A 35 -6.80 14.06 2.92
CA ARG A 35 -6.24 15.42 2.97
C ARG A 35 -6.23 16.05 1.57
N ALA A 36 -7.30 16.82 1.26
CA ALA A 36 -7.50 17.41 -0.06
C ALA A 36 -6.35 18.36 -0.49
N GLU A 37 -5.88 19.21 0.42
CA GLU A 37 -4.83 20.18 0.15
C GLU A 37 -3.50 19.52 -0.22
N LEU A 38 -3.13 18.43 0.48
CA LEU A 38 -1.92 17.68 0.17
C LEU A 38 -2.02 16.92 -1.15
N LEU A 39 -3.21 16.39 -1.49
CA LEU A 39 -3.44 15.79 -2.80
C LEU A 39 -3.35 16.82 -3.92
N GLN A 40 -3.86 18.04 -3.69
CA GLN A 40 -3.76 19.11 -4.69
C GLN A 40 -2.30 19.54 -4.88
N SER A 41 -1.54 19.74 -3.79
CA SER A 41 -0.11 20.03 -3.87
C SER A 41 0.66 18.95 -4.64
N LEU A 42 0.41 17.68 -4.35
CA LEU A 42 1.02 16.56 -5.07
C LEU A 42 0.66 16.55 -6.56
N LYS A 43 -0.60 16.82 -6.89
CA LYS A 43 -1.05 16.92 -8.29
C LYS A 43 -0.32 18.06 -9.03
N ASP A 44 -0.14 19.20 -8.37
CA ASP A 44 0.54 20.36 -8.95
C ASP A 44 2.04 20.08 -9.15
N GLU A 45 2.68 19.38 -8.19
CA GLU A 45 4.06 18.87 -8.35
C GLU A 45 4.17 17.89 -9.53
N ILE A 46 3.24 16.93 -9.64
CA ILE A 46 3.21 15.97 -10.76
C ILE A 46 3.05 16.69 -12.09
N ALA A 47 2.20 17.71 -12.18
CA ALA A 47 2.02 18.48 -13.41
C ALA A 47 3.30 19.21 -13.84
N GLN A 48 4.17 19.58 -12.89
CA GLN A 48 5.47 20.21 -13.19
C GLN A 48 6.52 19.18 -13.65
N ILE A 49 6.65 18.05 -12.96
CA ILE A 49 7.69 17.05 -13.26
C ILE A 49 7.31 16.11 -14.41
N ALA A 50 6.03 15.89 -14.63
CA ALA A 50 5.49 14.95 -15.62
C ALA A 50 4.24 15.51 -16.33
N PRO A 51 4.34 16.55 -17.13
CA PRO A 51 3.19 17.29 -17.69
C PRO A 51 2.31 16.46 -18.64
N LYS A 52 2.76 15.28 -19.05
CA LYS A 52 1.97 14.32 -19.86
C LYS A 52 1.17 13.34 -19.03
N SER A 53 1.47 13.21 -17.76
CA SER A 53 0.75 12.34 -16.81
C SER A 53 -0.52 13.04 -16.34
N ASP A 54 -1.64 12.35 -16.42
CA ASP A 54 -2.92 12.84 -15.90
C ASP A 54 -3.07 12.39 -14.43
N ALA A 55 -3.37 13.32 -13.53
CA ALA A 55 -3.57 13.04 -12.12
C ALA A 55 -4.97 13.46 -11.68
N VAL A 56 -5.80 12.48 -11.32
CA VAL A 56 -7.14 12.65 -10.77
C VAL A 56 -7.11 12.51 -9.26
N ILE A 57 -7.77 13.41 -8.55
CA ILE A 57 -7.89 13.36 -7.08
C ILE A 57 -9.24 12.77 -6.70
N LYS A 58 -9.25 11.89 -5.70
CA LYS A 58 -10.43 11.38 -5.01
C LYS A 58 -10.25 11.53 -3.50
N ILE A 59 -11.08 12.37 -2.90
CA ILE A 59 -11.08 12.57 -1.45
C ILE A 59 -11.97 11.50 -0.84
N CYS A 60 -11.39 10.61 -0.02
CA CYS A 60 -12.12 9.50 0.56
C CYS A 60 -11.51 9.08 1.91
N ASP A 61 -12.35 8.91 2.91
CA ASP A 61 -11.98 8.19 4.13
C ASP A 61 -12.28 6.70 3.94
N LEU A 62 -11.20 5.95 3.77
CA LEU A 62 -11.26 4.51 3.53
C LEU A 62 -11.53 3.69 4.80
N ALA A 63 -11.46 4.29 6.00
CA ALA A 63 -11.85 3.60 7.23
C ALA A 63 -13.37 3.36 7.33
N CYS A 64 -14.17 3.98 6.45
CA CYS A 64 -15.60 3.77 6.32
C CYS A 64 -15.88 2.87 5.10
N SER A 65 -16.47 1.70 5.33
CA SER A 65 -16.74 0.71 4.27
C SER A 65 -17.70 1.22 3.19
N GLU A 66 -18.68 2.03 3.56
CA GLU A 66 -19.63 2.63 2.63
C GLU A 66 -18.91 3.56 1.64
N ASN A 67 -17.95 4.34 2.13
CA ASN A 67 -17.13 5.20 1.28
C ASN A 67 -16.27 4.39 0.31
N VAL A 68 -15.74 3.24 0.75
CA VAL A 68 -14.96 2.34 -0.11
C VAL A 68 -15.81 1.83 -1.27
N LEU A 69 -17.05 1.42 -0.99
CA LEU A 69 -17.97 0.91 -2.01
C LEU A 69 -18.38 2.01 -2.99
N ALA A 70 -18.72 3.21 -2.49
CA ALA A 70 -19.05 4.37 -3.32
C ALA A 70 -17.85 4.79 -4.20
N LEU A 71 -16.65 4.85 -3.62
CA LEU A 71 -15.42 5.12 -4.36
C LEU A 71 -15.20 4.10 -5.48
N TRP A 72 -15.40 2.80 -5.19
CA TRP A 72 -15.25 1.76 -6.23
C TRP A 72 -16.21 1.96 -7.39
N ASP A 73 -17.47 2.35 -7.12
CA ASP A 73 -18.44 2.63 -8.16
C ASP A 73 -18.01 3.82 -9.05
N GLU A 74 -17.40 4.85 -8.47
CA GLU A 74 -16.81 5.94 -9.26
C GLU A 74 -15.60 5.48 -10.09
N LEU A 75 -14.75 4.60 -9.54
CA LEU A 75 -13.57 4.07 -10.23
C LEU A 75 -13.90 3.23 -11.46
N LYS A 76 -15.10 2.65 -11.55
CA LYS A 76 -15.58 1.92 -12.75
C LYS A 76 -15.61 2.76 -14.02
N SER A 77 -15.65 4.09 -13.90
CA SER A 77 -15.59 5.01 -15.05
C SER A 77 -14.18 5.12 -15.67
N TYR A 78 -13.17 4.54 -15.04
CA TYR A 78 -11.78 4.54 -15.49
C TYR A 78 -11.32 3.15 -15.90
N GLU A 79 -10.39 3.07 -16.86
CA GLU A 79 -9.66 1.82 -17.12
C GLU A 79 -8.44 1.74 -16.19
N LEU A 80 -8.46 0.79 -15.26
CA LEU A 80 -7.38 0.67 -14.28
C LEU A 80 -6.31 -0.31 -14.77
N LYS A 81 -5.05 0.09 -14.65
CA LYS A 81 -3.86 -0.71 -14.93
C LYS A 81 -3.31 -1.36 -13.67
N ALA A 82 -3.39 -0.64 -12.55
CA ALA A 82 -3.02 -1.15 -11.25
C ALA A 82 -3.81 -0.49 -10.11
N LEU A 83 -3.93 -1.22 -9.01
CA LEU A 83 -4.38 -0.71 -7.71
C LEU A 83 -3.26 -0.93 -6.69
N ILE A 84 -2.80 0.16 -6.08
CA ILE A 84 -1.79 0.16 -5.02
C ILE A 84 -2.49 0.54 -3.71
N ASN A 85 -2.78 -0.44 -2.88
CA ASN A 85 -3.31 -0.26 -1.55
C ASN A 85 -2.18 0.09 -0.59
N ASN A 86 -1.88 1.39 -0.51
CA ASN A 86 -0.82 1.91 0.36
C ASN A 86 -1.38 2.58 1.63
N ALA A 87 -2.64 3.02 1.64
CA ALA A 87 -3.24 3.63 2.82
C ALA A 87 -3.15 2.70 4.04
N GLY A 88 -2.67 3.24 5.14
CA GLY A 88 -2.51 2.51 6.40
C GLY A 88 -1.74 3.32 7.42
N PHE A 89 -1.90 3.00 8.70
CA PHE A 89 -1.13 3.57 9.78
C PHE A 89 -0.84 2.52 10.86
N GLY A 90 0.06 2.86 11.78
CA GLY A 90 0.39 2.04 12.93
C GLY A 90 -0.23 2.59 14.22
N ASP A 91 -0.35 1.71 15.19
CA ASP A 91 -0.71 2.04 16.57
C ASP A 91 0.22 1.24 17.48
N TYR A 92 1.12 1.93 18.17
CA TYR A 92 2.14 1.31 19.01
C TYR A 92 1.77 1.47 20.49
N GLY A 93 1.87 0.38 21.22
CA GLY A 93 1.58 0.26 22.62
C GLY A 93 1.47 -1.21 23.04
N ALA A 94 1.60 -1.49 24.33
CA ALA A 94 1.36 -2.83 24.85
C ALA A 94 -0.12 -3.21 24.68
N VAL A 95 -0.38 -4.47 24.38
CA VAL A 95 -1.76 -4.97 24.27
C VAL A 95 -2.46 -4.77 25.62
N GLY A 96 -3.62 -4.11 25.60
CA GLY A 96 -4.38 -3.74 26.79
C GLY A 96 -4.14 -2.30 27.29
N GLU A 97 -3.12 -1.61 26.76
CA GLU A 97 -2.84 -0.20 27.08
C GLU A 97 -3.12 0.74 25.89
N GLN A 98 -3.40 0.18 24.72
CA GLN A 98 -3.68 0.92 23.49
C GLN A 98 -5.04 1.64 23.55
N ASN A 99 -5.15 2.74 22.80
CA ASN A 99 -6.44 3.38 22.53
C ASN A 99 -7.27 2.49 21.61
N LEU A 100 -8.36 1.92 22.11
CA LEU A 100 -9.20 0.98 21.37
C LEU A 100 -9.82 1.59 20.10
N ASP A 101 -10.22 2.88 20.16
CA ASP A 101 -10.81 3.58 19.00
C ASP A 101 -9.77 3.72 17.88
N LYS A 102 -8.51 4.04 18.24
CA LYS A 102 -7.40 4.13 17.27
C LYS A 102 -7.04 2.76 16.71
N THR A 103 -6.99 1.73 17.55
CA THR A 103 -6.76 0.34 17.12
C THR A 103 -7.87 -0.12 16.17
N GLU A 104 -9.14 0.16 16.46
CA GLU A 104 -10.27 -0.17 15.58
C GLU A 104 -10.13 0.54 14.23
N GLN A 105 -9.88 1.85 14.21
CA GLN A 105 -9.68 2.62 12.99
C GLN A 105 -8.50 2.08 12.16
N MET A 106 -7.41 1.67 12.83
CA MET A 106 -6.27 1.04 12.17
C MET A 106 -6.68 -0.27 11.49
N LEU A 107 -7.43 -1.12 12.15
CA LEU A 107 -7.91 -2.38 11.59
C LEU A 107 -8.90 -2.16 10.44
N GLN A 108 -9.81 -1.19 10.58
CA GLN A 108 -10.74 -0.81 9.51
C GLN A 108 -9.98 -0.37 8.24
N LEU A 109 -8.94 0.45 8.39
CA LEU A 109 -8.16 0.91 7.24
C LEU A 109 -7.22 -0.18 6.71
N ASN A 110 -6.39 -0.78 7.59
CA ASN A 110 -5.31 -1.69 7.17
C ASN A 110 -5.83 -3.04 6.67
N VAL A 111 -6.99 -3.50 7.17
CA VAL A 111 -7.54 -4.83 6.91
C VAL A 111 -8.82 -4.74 6.10
N VAL A 112 -9.87 -4.10 6.63
CA VAL A 112 -11.19 -4.13 6.00
C VAL A 112 -11.20 -3.38 4.67
N ALA A 113 -10.75 -2.13 4.64
CA ALA A 113 -10.70 -1.33 3.41
C ALA A 113 -9.82 -1.98 2.32
N LEU A 114 -8.64 -2.48 2.72
CA LEU A 114 -7.74 -3.18 1.80
C LEU A 114 -8.40 -4.43 1.23
N THR A 115 -9.08 -5.21 2.06
CA THR A 115 -9.78 -6.43 1.62
C THR A 115 -10.89 -6.10 0.63
N LEU A 116 -11.72 -5.09 0.94
CA LEU A 116 -12.80 -4.67 0.06
C LEU A 116 -12.28 -4.21 -1.30
N LEU A 117 -11.30 -3.29 -1.33
CA LEU A 117 -10.71 -2.79 -2.56
C LEU A 117 -10.03 -3.90 -3.37
N SER A 118 -9.28 -4.78 -2.70
CA SER A 118 -8.59 -5.90 -3.36
C SER A 118 -9.60 -6.90 -3.97
N SER A 119 -10.67 -7.23 -3.24
CA SER A 119 -11.70 -8.16 -3.70
C SER A 119 -12.50 -7.59 -4.87
N LEU A 120 -12.84 -6.30 -4.81
CA LEU A 120 -13.54 -5.59 -5.88
C LEU A 120 -12.66 -5.50 -7.13
N PHE A 121 -11.37 -5.20 -6.96
CA PHE A 121 -10.40 -5.18 -8.06
C PHE A 121 -10.22 -6.57 -8.68
N ALA A 122 -10.04 -7.60 -7.86
CA ALA A 122 -9.92 -8.98 -8.34
C ALA A 122 -11.17 -9.43 -9.10
N ARG A 123 -12.38 -9.13 -8.60
CA ARG A 123 -13.65 -9.44 -9.28
C ARG A 123 -13.72 -8.84 -10.68
N ASP A 124 -13.32 -7.57 -10.84
CA ASP A 124 -13.52 -6.81 -12.08
C ASP A 124 -12.33 -6.90 -13.05
N TYR A 125 -11.13 -7.29 -12.56
CA TYR A 125 -9.87 -7.28 -13.32
C TYR A 125 -9.16 -8.64 -13.43
N LYS A 126 -9.65 -9.72 -12.79
CA LYS A 126 -9.00 -11.05 -12.80
C LYS A 126 -8.52 -11.49 -14.19
N TYR A 127 -9.32 -11.24 -15.23
CA TYR A 127 -9.02 -11.67 -16.62
C TYR A 127 -8.42 -10.56 -17.48
N LYS A 128 -8.03 -9.42 -16.88
CA LYS A 128 -7.38 -8.31 -17.57
C LYS A 128 -5.90 -8.21 -17.13
N PRO A 129 -5.00 -7.73 -18.00
CA PRO A 129 -3.61 -7.50 -17.63
C PRO A 129 -3.53 -6.29 -16.67
N ALA A 130 -3.66 -6.54 -15.39
CA ALA A 130 -3.68 -5.55 -14.31
C ALA A 130 -2.87 -6.05 -13.11
N GLN A 131 -2.47 -5.14 -12.22
CA GLN A 131 -1.69 -5.47 -11.02
C GLN A 131 -2.37 -4.93 -9.77
N LEU A 132 -2.52 -5.79 -8.77
CA LEU A 132 -2.83 -5.41 -7.40
C LEU A 132 -1.55 -5.46 -6.58
N ILE A 133 -1.19 -4.34 -5.95
CA ILE A 133 -0.04 -4.28 -5.03
C ILE A 133 -0.52 -3.79 -3.68
N ASN A 134 -0.38 -4.62 -2.66
CA ASN A 134 -0.71 -4.29 -1.29
C ASN A 134 0.57 -3.94 -0.51
N ILE A 135 0.54 -2.83 0.23
CA ILE A 135 1.66 -2.42 1.06
C ILE A 135 1.49 -3.02 2.46
N SER A 136 2.29 -4.06 2.73
CA SER A 136 2.42 -4.67 4.04
C SER A 136 3.48 -3.95 4.88
N SER A 137 4.34 -4.69 5.54
CA SER A 137 5.47 -4.24 6.35
C SER A 137 6.41 -5.43 6.59
N ALA A 138 7.64 -5.19 6.97
CA ALA A 138 8.47 -6.21 7.60
C ALA A 138 7.79 -6.78 8.85
N GLY A 139 6.96 -5.97 9.53
CA GLY A 139 6.04 -6.40 10.59
C GLY A 139 4.91 -7.33 10.12
N GLY A 140 4.73 -7.55 8.82
CA GLY A 140 3.83 -8.56 8.25
C GLY A 140 4.47 -9.95 8.07
N TYR A 141 5.74 -10.10 8.48
CA TYR A 141 6.50 -11.37 8.49
C TYR A 141 7.25 -11.60 9.81
N SER A 142 7.20 -10.65 10.72
CA SER A 142 7.78 -10.75 12.06
C SER A 142 7.03 -9.86 13.03
N ILE A 143 6.93 -10.28 14.30
CA ILE A 143 6.24 -9.50 15.34
C ILE A 143 7.25 -8.53 15.97
N VAL A 144 6.83 -7.28 16.11
CA VAL A 144 7.59 -6.21 16.75
C VAL A 144 7.01 -5.97 18.15
N PRO A 145 7.85 -5.87 19.19
CA PRO A 145 7.37 -5.48 20.53
C PRO A 145 6.57 -4.17 20.49
N ASN A 146 5.53 -4.08 21.29
CA ASN A 146 4.62 -2.93 21.37
C ASN A 146 3.93 -2.55 20.04
N ALA A 147 3.91 -3.46 19.06
CA ALA A 147 3.24 -3.25 17.78
C ALA A 147 2.41 -4.49 17.38
N VAL A 148 1.90 -5.24 18.37
CA VAL A 148 1.28 -6.56 18.12
C VAL A 148 0.06 -6.45 17.21
N ALA A 149 -0.89 -5.54 17.51
CA ALA A 149 -2.09 -5.34 16.69
C ALA A 149 -1.74 -4.86 15.27
N TYR A 150 -0.77 -3.93 15.16
CA TYR A 150 -0.28 -3.48 13.86
C TYR A 150 0.35 -4.63 13.08
N CYS A 151 1.27 -5.40 13.68
CA CYS A 151 1.89 -6.55 13.03
C CYS A 151 0.83 -7.56 12.57
N ALA A 152 -0.14 -7.88 13.42
CA ALA A 152 -1.24 -8.79 13.06
C ALA A 152 -2.01 -8.28 11.82
N SER A 153 -2.30 -6.96 11.73
CA SER A 153 -2.91 -6.36 10.55
C SER A 153 -2.04 -6.53 9.30
N LYS A 154 -0.72 -6.41 9.44
CA LYS A 154 0.23 -6.56 8.32
C LYS A 154 0.52 -8.01 7.95
N PHE A 155 0.46 -8.96 8.92
CA PHE A 155 0.42 -10.39 8.61
C PHE A 155 -0.82 -10.75 7.79
N PHE A 156 -1.98 -10.19 8.15
CA PHE A 156 -3.18 -10.34 7.32
C PHE A 156 -2.95 -9.88 5.88
N VAL A 157 -2.39 -8.69 5.67
CA VAL A 157 -2.10 -8.16 4.33
C VAL A 157 -1.16 -9.07 3.55
N SER A 158 -0.08 -9.55 4.20
CA SER A 158 0.88 -10.46 3.56
C SER A 158 0.22 -11.79 3.19
N ALA A 159 -0.45 -12.44 4.14
CA ALA A 159 -1.11 -13.73 3.91
C ALA A 159 -2.24 -13.64 2.87
N PHE A 160 -3.08 -12.59 2.95
CA PHE A 160 -4.15 -12.35 1.98
C PHE A 160 -3.60 -12.18 0.56
N THR A 161 -2.54 -11.38 0.40
CA THR A 161 -2.00 -11.07 -0.93
C THR A 161 -1.28 -12.27 -1.53
N GLU A 162 -0.48 -12.98 -0.74
CA GLU A 162 0.19 -14.21 -1.20
C GLU A 162 -0.82 -15.32 -1.50
N GLY A 163 -1.90 -15.44 -0.70
CA GLY A 163 -3.02 -16.35 -0.97
C GLY A 163 -3.69 -16.03 -2.30
N LEU A 164 -4.06 -14.77 -2.53
CA LEU A 164 -4.64 -14.33 -3.80
C LEU A 164 -3.71 -14.57 -4.99
N HIS A 165 -2.40 -14.32 -4.83
CA HIS A 165 -1.42 -14.65 -5.87
C HIS A 165 -1.47 -16.14 -6.25
N ARG A 166 -1.58 -17.03 -5.26
CA ARG A 166 -1.68 -18.49 -5.48
C ARG A 166 -2.99 -18.89 -6.16
N GLU A 167 -4.12 -18.29 -5.74
CA GLU A 167 -5.42 -18.53 -6.38
C GLU A 167 -5.42 -18.10 -7.85
N LEU A 168 -4.84 -16.93 -8.15
CA LEU A 168 -4.70 -16.45 -9.53
C LEU A 168 -3.81 -17.39 -10.37
N ALA A 169 -2.73 -17.91 -9.80
CA ALA A 169 -1.81 -18.83 -10.49
C ALA A 169 -2.46 -20.19 -10.80
N GLN A 170 -3.52 -20.60 -10.08
CA GLN A 170 -4.27 -21.82 -10.37
C GLN A 170 -5.28 -21.65 -11.53
N ASP A 171 -5.68 -20.44 -11.85
CA ASP A 171 -6.58 -20.13 -12.95
C ASP A 171 -5.78 -19.73 -14.20
N LYS A 172 -5.74 -20.62 -15.17
CA LYS A 172 -4.96 -20.44 -16.43
C LYS A 172 -5.43 -19.25 -17.27
N GLU A 173 -6.65 -18.77 -17.06
CA GLU A 173 -7.20 -17.61 -17.77
C GLU A 173 -6.95 -16.31 -17.03
N ALA A 174 -6.56 -16.36 -15.75
CA ALA A 174 -6.23 -15.18 -14.98
C ALA A 174 -5.02 -14.45 -15.59
N LYS A 175 -5.15 -13.12 -15.70
CA LYS A 175 -4.10 -12.24 -16.24
C LYS A 175 -3.66 -11.19 -15.21
N MET A 176 -4.44 -11.02 -14.15
CA MET A 176 -4.11 -10.12 -13.06
C MET A 176 -2.99 -10.72 -12.20
N GLN A 177 -2.09 -9.88 -11.73
CA GLN A 177 -1.06 -10.24 -10.76
C GLN A 177 -1.40 -9.63 -9.39
N ALA A 178 -1.18 -10.38 -8.31
CA ALA A 178 -1.25 -9.88 -6.94
C ALA A 178 0.14 -9.92 -6.32
N LYS A 179 0.58 -8.79 -5.77
CA LYS A 179 1.93 -8.59 -5.22
C LYS A 179 1.88 -7.87 -3.88
N VAL A 180 2.85 -8.11 -3.03
CA VAL A 180 2.99 -7.44 -1.74
C VAL A 180 4.36 -6.79 -1.61
N LEU A 181 4.37 -5.50 -1.24
CA LEU A 181 5.58 -4.81 -0.80
C LEU A 181 5.60 -4.80 0.73
N ALA A 182 6.72 -5.19 1.31
CA ALA A 182 6.93 -5.22 2.76
C ALA A 182 8.10 -4.29 3.16
N PRO A 183 7.83 -2.98 3.37
CA PRO A 183 8.82 -2.03 3.86
C PRO A 183 9.33 -2.38 5.25
N ALA A 184 10.61 -2.07 5.53
CA ALA A 184 11.12 -1.91 6.89
C ALA A 184 10.96 -0.44 7.34
N ALA A 185 11.72 0.01 8.34
CA ALA A 185 11.67 1.39 8.80
C ALA A 185 11.88 2.36 7.63
N THR A 186 10.93 3.26 7.44
CA THR A 186 10.90 4.24 6.35
C THR A 186 10.54 5.60 6.92
N LYS A 187 11.38 6.61 6.69
CA LYS A 187 11.15 7.97 7.19
C LYS A 187 9.94 8.60 6.49
N THR A 188 8.85 8.72 7.22
CA THR A 188 7.56 9.25 6.79
C THR A 188 6.82 9.84 8.01
N GLU A 189 5.60 10.30 7.83
CA GLU A 189 4.72 10.67 8.96
C GLU A 189 4.29 9.45 9.81
N PHE A 190 4.62 8.22 9.40
CA PHE A 190 4.16 6.99 10.06
C PHE A 190 4.59 6.91 11.52
N GLY A 191 5.84 7.29 11.84
CA GLY A 191 6.37 7.26 13.20
C GLY A 191 5.56 8.15 14.15
N PHE A 192 5.28 9.39 13.73
CA PHE A 192 4.45 10.33 14.50
C PHE A 192 3.06 9.79 14.78
N VAL A 193 2.42 9.20 13.75
CA VAL A 193 1.06 8.65 13.88
C VAL A 193 1.04 7.40 14.74
N ALA A 194 2.03 6.51 14.59
CA ALA A 194 2.07 5.23 15.29
C ALA A 194 2.34 5.38 16.80
N THR A 195 3.07 6.41 17.19
CA THR A 195 3.49 6.65 18.58
C THR A 195 2.73 7.77 19.27
N ASP A 196 1.89 8.54 18.55
CA ASP A 196 1.26 9.79 19.00
C ASP A 196 2.28 10.84 19.48
N ASP A 197 3.51 10.76 18.93
CA ASP A 197 4.62 11.65 19.29
C ASP A 197 4.93 12.58 18.09
N ALA A 198 4.60 13.87 18.25
CA ALA A 198 4.84 14.89 17.23
C ALA A 198 6.34 15.15 16.99
N ASP A 199 7.19 14.85 17.96
CA ASP A 199 8.64 15.04 17.92
C ASP A 199 9.39 13.73 17.62
N TYR A 200 8.70 12.71 17.08
CA TYR A 200 9.28 11.39 16.81
C TYR A 200 10.56 11.49 15.97
N ASP A 201 11.66 11.09 16.56
CA ASP A 201 12.98 11.13 15.93
C ASP A 201 13.38 9.77 15.33
N TYR A 202 13.39 9.69 14.01
CA TYR A 202 13.82 8.47 13.30
C TYR A 202 15.29 8.12 13.54
N ASP A 203 16.16 9.11 13.69
CA ASP A 203 17.61 8.90 13.91
C ASP A 203 17.87 8.33 15.30
N ALA A 204 17.05 8.70 16.29
CA ALA A 204 17.08 8.12 17.62
C ALA A 204 16.43 6.72 17.69
N ALA A 205 15.33 6.51 16.93
CA ALA A 205 14.57 5.27 16.98
C ALA A 205 15.21 4.12 16.16
N PHE A 206 15.92 4.44 15.07
CA PHE A 206 16.49 3.45 14.17
C PHE A 206 17.93 3.79 13.79
N LYS A 207 18.81 2.80 13.86
CA LYS A 207 20.19 2.93 13.35
C LYS A 207 20.25 3.14 11.83
N ARG A 208 19.21 2.68 11.12
CA ARG A 208 19.09 2.73 9.67
C ARG A 208 17.61 2.71 9.28
N TYR A 209 17.26 3.44 8.24
CA TYR A 209 15.94 3.46 7.63
C TYR A 209 16.06 3.87 6.15
N HIS A 210 15.01 3.68 5.37
CA HIS A 210 14.92 4.15 3.99
C HIS A 210 14.14 5.46 3.91
N SER A 211 14.33 6.21 2.83
CA SER A 211 13.46 7.31 2.45
C SER A 211 12.18 6.79 1.76
N SER A 212 11.21 7.67 1.61
CA SER A 212 9.99 7.38 0.83
C SER A 212 10.31 7.16 -0.65
N GLU A 213 11.31 7.85 -1.18
CA GLU A 213 11.78 7.76 -2.55
C GLU A 213 12.44 6.41 -2.84
N GLU A 214 13.33 5.95 -1.94
CA GLU A 214 13.93 4.59 -2.05
C GLU A 214 12.84 3.53 -2.03
N MET A 215 11.82 3.70 -1.18
CA MET A 215 10.70 2.76 -1.12
C MET A 215 9.83 2.79 -2.38
N ALA A 216 9.69 3.96 -3.02
CA ALA A 216 9.03 4.08 -4.31
C ALA A 216 9.81 3.35 -5.42
N GLU A 217 11.15 3.40 -5.42
CA GLU A 217 11.98 2.63 -6.34
C GLU A 217 11.82 1.12 -6.13
N PHE A 218 11.74 0.64 -4.88
CA PHE A 218 11.47 -0.77 -4.58
C PHE A 218 10.06 -1.20 -5.04
N LEU A 219 9.07 -0.30 -4.91
CA LEU A 219 7.74 -0.54 -5.44
C LEU A 219 7.74 -0.65 -6.97
N LEU A 220 8.49 0.22 -7.66
CA LEU A 220 8.66 0.15 -9.11
C LEU A 220 9.36 -1.15 -9.53
N ALA A 221 10.42 -1.55 -8.82
CA ALA A 221 11.11 -2.80 -9.08
C ALA A 221 10.18 -4.03 -8.91
N LEU A 222 9.33 -4.02 -7.88
CA LEU A 222 8.31 -5.06 -7.69
C LEU A 222 7.27 -5.01 -8.81
N TYR A 223 6.79 -3.82 -9.18
CA TYR A 223 5.81 -3.63 -10.25
C TYR A 223 6.30 -4.21 -11.58
N ASP A 224 7.56 -3.98 -11.94
CA ASP A 224 8.18 -4.42 -13.19
C ASP A 224 8.57 -5.92 -13.19
N SER A 225 8.57 -6.59 -12.04
CA SER A 225 8.96 -7.99 -11.89
C SER A 225 7.76 -8.94 -11.95
N ASP A 226 8.05 -10.25 -12.07
CA ASP A 226 7.06 -11.32 -11.88
C ASP A 226 7.03 -11.84 -10.43
N ALA A 227 7.77 -11.23 -9.51
CA ALA A 227 7.81 -11.62 -8.12
C ALA A 227 6.47 -11.32 -7.41
N CYS A 228 6.10 -12.16 -6.47
CA CYS A 228 4.96 -11.93 -5.57
C CYS A 228 5.31 -10.98 -4.44
N VAL A 229 6.51 -11.11 -3.87
CA VAL A 229 6.93 -10.40 -2.67
C VAL A 229 8.14 -9.54 -2.96
N GLY A 230 8.03 -8.24 -2.71
CA GLY A 230 9.16 -7.33 -2.55
C GLY A 230 9.31 -7.00 -1.08
N ALA A 231 10.44 -7.30 -0.46
CA ALA A 231 10.61 -7.09 0.96
C ALA A 231 11.97 -6.53 1.32
N VAL A 232 11.96 -5.63 2.30
CA VAL A 232 13.17 -5.14 2.95
C VAL A 232 13.46 -5.99 4.17
N ASN A 233 14.69 -6.54 4.25
CA ASN A 233 15.15 -7.27 5.42
C ASN A 233 15.35 -6.28 6.59
N ARG A 234 14.86 -6.63 7.79
CA ARG A 234 14.92 -5.73 8.96
C ARG A 234 16.34 -5.52 9.49
N ASP A 235 17.23 -6.50 9.30
CA ASP A 235 18.57 -6.46 9.88
C ASP A 235 19.58 -5.89 8.88
N SER A 236 19.57 -6.37 7.62
CA SER A 236 20.49 -5.88 6.59
C SER A 236 20.01 -4.62 5.87
N PHE A 237 18.70 -4.31 5.93
CA PHE A 237 18.03 -3.25 5.17
C PHE A 237 18.12 -3.44 3.64
N GLU A 238 18.45 -4.63 3.18
CA GLU A 238 18.49 -4.96 1.77
C GLU A 238 17.09 -5.27 1.23
N PHE A 239 16.78 -4.74 0.06
CA PHE A 239 15.57 -5.09 -0.67
C PHE A 239 15.78 -6.36 -1.48
N SER A 240 14.77 -7.22 -1.51
CA SER A 240 14.78 -8.44 -2.30
C SER A 240 13.41 -8.76 -2.89
N LEU A 241 13.43 -9.38 -4.07
CA LEU A 241 12.25 -9.91 -4.74
C LEU A 241 12.18 -11.42 -4.55
N SER A 242 11.00 -11.96 -4.25
CA SER A 242 10.84 -13.40 -4.02
C SER A 242 9.47 -13.92 -4.46
N LYS A 243 9.37 -15.25 -4.54
CA LYS A 243 8.10 -15.99 -4.60
C LYS A 243 7.35 -15.85 -3.27
N PRO A 244 6.07 -16.28 -3.19
CA PRO A 244 5.34 -16.34 -1.93
C PRO A 244 6.12 -17.04 -0.83
N ARG A 245 6.07 -16.47 0.38
CA ARG A 245 6.84 -16.93 1.55
C ARG A 245 6.03 -17.84 2.48
N PHE A 246 4.69 -17.65 2.53
CA PHE A 246 3.84 -18.50 3.34
C PHE A 246 3.58 -19.84 2.66
N ASP A 247 3.49 -20.89 3.47
CA ASP A 247 3.04 -22.20 3.01
C ASP A 247 1.61 -22.11 2.48
N TYR A 248 1.30 -22.91 1.48
CA TYR A 248 -0.03 -22.99 0.89
C TYR A 248 -0.51 -24.42 0.91
N ALA A 249 -1.57 -24.68 1.67
CA ALA A 249 -2.12 -26.03 1.88
C ALA A 249 -2.91 -26.57 0.66
N GLY A 250 -2.94 -25.85 -0.46
CA GLY A 250 -3.54 -26.31 -1.71
C GLY A 250 -2.71 -27.42 -2.38
N LYS A 251 -3.42 -28.32 -3.06
CA LYS A 251 -2.81 -29.40 -3.87
C LYS A 251 -2.28 -28.87 -5.18
#